data_53322035235ae3771b736526a67384cd
#
_entry.id   53322035235ae3771b736526a67384cd
#
_cell.length_a   1.000
_cell.length_b   1.000
_cell.length_c   1.000
_cell.angle_alpha   90.00
_cell.angle_beta   90.00
_cell.angle_gamma   90.00
#
_symmetry.space_group_name_H-M   'P 1'
#
loop_
_entity.id
_entity.type
_entity.pdbx_description
1 polymer ?
#
loop_
_entity_poly.entity_id
_entity_poly.type
_entity_poly.pdbx_seq_one_letter_code
_entity_poly.pdbx_strand_id
1 'polypeptide(L)'
;EKGKSTDYMCVTSEYLIVIADGDVHYYDVASGKPASGGDALTAQLKKTPANLEFGNSSGTALLFLDGDEKNTVFYVDQTGLYRYAFGGNVIEQVIDGSLNSISSSNKAFNCMAMDSEGVFYIGEIDYSSGLNCGRLVSYKYSADTPTVPDTELTIYSLEENSGIRQAVVMFQKKYPDIYLTLETGMSGNAGVTRTDALKTLNTEIMAGKGPDILILD
;
A
#
# COMPACT_ATOMS: atom_id res chain seq x y z
N GLU A 1 13.91 13.18 24.14
CA GLU A 1 15.22 12.53 23.89
C GLU A 1 16.06 13.45 23.01
N LYS A 2 17.21 13.89 23.49
CA LYS A 2 18.13 14.72 22.70
C LYS A 2 18.82 13.86 21.64
N GLY A 3 18.63 14.19 20.36
CA GLY A 3 19.44 13.66 19.27
C GLY A 3 18.77 12.67 18.31
N LYS A 4 17.47 12.38 18.44
CA LYS A 4 16.73 11.63 17.43
C LYS A 4 16.18 12.53 16.35
N SER A 5 16.36 12.17 15.09
CA SER A 5 15.71 12.83 13.96
C SER A 5 14.25 12.41 13.92
N THR A 6 13.35 13.35 13.64
CA THR A 6 11.96 13.05 13.32
C THR A 6 11.84 12.95 11.82
N ASP A 7 11.45 11.78 11.32
CA ASP A 7 11.35 11.51 9.89
C ASP A 7 9.98 11.89 9.34
N TYR A 8 8.92 11.66 10.13
CA TYR A 8 7.55 12.01 9.76
C TYR A 8 6.72 12.35 11.00
N MET A 9 5.78 13.27 10.85
CA MET A 9 4.86 13.66 11.91
C MET A 9 3.48 14.00 11.34
N CYS A 10 2.44 13.46 11.98
CA CYS A 10 1.04 13.78 11.68
C CYS A 10 0.30 14.06 12.98
N VAL A 11 -0.52 15.11 12.97
CA VAL A 11 -1.43 15.45 14.08
C VAL A 11 -2.84 15.12 13.65
N THR A 12 -3.51 14.30 14.44
CA THR A 12 -4.95 14.05 14.37
C THR A 12 -5.66 14.85 15.46
N SER A 13 -6.98 14.75 15.55
CA SER A 13 -7.75 15.44 16.61
C SER A 13 -7.33 15.06 18.03
N GLU A 14 -6.83 13.85 18.26
CA GLU A 14 -6.47 13.35 19.59
C GLU A 14 -5.02 12.88 19.72
N TYR A 15 -4.37 12.50 18.63
CA TYR A 15 -3.03 11.93 18.67
C TYR A 15 -2.03 12.69 17.80
N LEU A 16 -0.82 12.82 18.32
CA LEU A 16 0.37 13.11 17.53
C LEU A 16 1.07 11.79 17.23
N ILE A 17 1.18 11.45 15.96
CA ILE A 17 1.90 10.28 15.45
C ILE A 17 3.26 10.76 14.98
N VAL A 18 4.32 10.15 15.49
CA VAL A 18 5.70 10.49 15.16
C VAL A 18 6.43 9.24 14.72
N ILE A 19 7.07 9.29 13.56
CA ILE A 19 7.99 8.25 13.09
C ILE A 19 9.40 8.81 13.21
N ALA A 20 10.26 8.08 13.90
CA ALA A 20 11.64 8.47 14.14
C ALA A 20 12.52 7.22 14.23
N ASP A 21 13.60 7.18 13.47
CA ASP A 21 14.57 6.07 13.44
C ASP A 21 13.90 4.68 13.20
N GLY A 22 12.86 4.64 12.35
CA GLY A 22 12.11 3.41 12.05
C GLY A 22 11.15 2.94 13.15
N ASP A 23 10.93 3.74 14.20
CA ASP A 23 9.95 3.48 15.25
C ASP A 23 8.78 4.46 15.19
N VAL A 24 7.60 3.98 15.60
CA VAL A 24 6.36 4.77 15.65
C VAL A 24 6.02 5.09 17.09
N HIS A 25 5.82 6.38 17.36
CA HIS A 25 5.49 6.90 18.69
C HIS A 25 4.17 7.65 18.64
N TYR A 26 3.39 7.52 19.70
CA TYR A 26 2.09 8.17 19.83
C TYR A 26 2.07 9.04 21.08
N TYR A 27 1.49 10.24 20.96
CA TYR A 27 1.31 11.16 22.07
C TYR A 27 -0.13 11.69 22.06
N ASP A 28 -0.72 11.78 23.22
CA ASP A 28 -2.00 12.46 23.41
C ASP A 28 -1.83 13.97 23.22
N VAL A 29 -2.58 14.56 22.31
CA VAL A 29 -2.42 15.99 21.93
C VAL A 29 -2.76 16.91 23.08
N ALA A 30 -3.75 16.56 23.92
CA ALA A 30 -4.20 17.43 25.00
C ALA A 30 -3.20 17.47 26.16
N SER A 31 -2.56 16.36 26.49
CA SER A 31 -1.63 16.26 27.63
C SER A 31 -0.17 16.29 27.25
N GLY A 32 0.17 16.08 25.97
CA GLY A 32 1.55 15.93 25.48
C GLY A 32 2.27 14.67 25.99
N LYS A 33 1.55 13.73 26.62
CA LYS A 33 2.11 12.51 27.18
C LYS A 33 2.10 11.36 26.16
N PRO A 34 3.02 10.39 26.30
CA PRO A 34 2.95 9.17 25.51
C PRO A 34 1.56 8.52 25.62
N ALA A 35 0.99 8.16 24.49
CA ALA A 35 -0.30 7.47 24.40
C ALA A 35 -0.08 5.98 24.11
N SER A 36 -1.03 5.16 24.55
CA SER A 36 -1.10 3.72 24.25
C SER A 36 -2.19 3.44 23.22
N GLY A 37 -2.24 2.19 22.73
CA GLY A 37 -3.32 1.75 21.83
C GLY A 37 -2.97 1.79 20.36
N GLY A 38 -1.71 2.09 20.00
CA GLY A 38 -1.21 2.04 18.62
C GLY A 38 -0.46 0.77 18.24
N ASP A 39 -0.47 -0.26 19.08
CA ASP A 39 0.37 -1.46 18.91
C ASP A 39 0.04 -2.22 17.63
N ALA A 40 -1.25 -2.39 17.31
CA ALA A 40 -1.68 -3.07 16.09
C ALA A 40 -1.27 -2.29 14.83
N LEU A 41 -1.40 -0.96 14.86
CA LEU A 41 -0.96 -0.08 13.78
C LEU A 41 0.56 -0.17 13.59
N THR A 42 1.33 -0.07 14.68
CA THR A 42 2.79 -0.22 14.64
C THR A 42 3.22 -1.56 14.06
N ALA A 43 2.57 -2.65 14.49
CA ALA A 43 2.86 -3.99 13.97
C ALA A 43 2.55 -4.11 12.48
N GLN A 44 1.49 -3.48 11.99
CA GLN A 44 1.15 -3.47 10.58
C GLN A 44 2.13 -2.63 9.75
N LEU A 45 2.47 -1.43 10.18
CA LEU A 45 3.41 -0.56 9.48
C LEU A 45 4.80 -1.20 9.34
N LYS A 46 5.26 -1.93 10.36
CA LYS A 46 6.55 -2.65 10.35
C LYS A 46 6.59 -3.84 9.38
N LYS A 47 5.46 -4.33 8.89
CA LYS A 47 5.43 -5.39 7.85
C LYS A 47 5.95 -4.90 6.49
N THR A 48 5.86 -3.60 6.24
CA THR A 48 6.34 -2.96 5.02
C THR A 48 7.44 -1.97 5.40
N PRO A 49 8.74 -2.36 5.36
CA PRO A 49 9.85 -1.49 5.79
C PRO A 49 9.85 -0.12 5.11
N ALA A 50 9.46 -0.06 3.84
CA ALA A 50 9.34 1.21 3.09
C ALA A 50 8.39 2.23 3.74
N ASN A 51 7.43 1.79 4.56
CA ASN A 51 6.52 2.68 5.28
C ASN A 51 7.25 3.53 6.34
N LEU A 52 8.39 3.07 6.81
CA LEU A 52 9.17 3.71 7.87
C LEU A 52 10.46 4.36 7.35
N GLU A 53 10.68 4.33 6.04
CA GLU A 53 11.82 4.93 5.36
C GLU A 53 11.41 6.25 4.70
N PHE A 54 11.82 7.36 5.30
CA PHE A 54 11.57 8.71 4.79
C PHE A 54 12.88 9.28 4.22
N GLY A 55 12.99 9.26 2.88
CA GLY A 55 14.15 9.83 2.19
C GLY A 55 13.91 11.28 1.77
N ASN A 56 14.92 11.89 1.16
CA ASN A 56 14.86 13.26 0.59
C ASN A 56 14.08 13.32 -0.74
N SER A 57 13.16 12.39 -1.00
CA SER A 57 12.35 12.34 -2.21
C SER A 57 11.15 13.28 -2.11
N SER A 58 10.58 13.64 -3.26
CA SER A 58 9.42 14.54 -3.33
C SER A 58 8.12 13.96 -2.77
N GLY A 59 8.14 12.69 -2.28
CA GLY A 59 6.99 11.99 -1.72
C GLY A 59 7.42 10.89 -0.75
N THR A 60 6.45 10.28 -0.11
CA THR A 60 6.60 9.22 0.90
C THR A 60 5.80 7.98 0.53
N ALA A 61 6.18 6.83 1.07
CA ALA A 61 5.43 5.58 0.94
C ALA A 61 4.22 5.51 1.89
N LEU A 62 4.13 6.42 2.88
CA LEU A 62 3.10 6.43 3.93
C LEU A 62 2.61 7.85 4.20
N LEU A 63 1.28 8.02 4.26
CA LEU A 63 0.65 9.24 4.78
C LEU A 63 -0.45 8.89 5.76
N PHE A 64 -0.65 9.77 6.73
CA PHE A 64 -1.78 9.73 7.67
C PHE A 64 -2.74 10.89 7.44
N LEU A 65 -4.01 10.66 7.82
CA LEU A 65 -5.09 11.64 7.85
C LEU A 65 -5.91 11.44 9.12
N ASP A 66 -6.42 12.51 9.70
CA ASP A 66 -7.39 12.45 10.82
C ASP A 66 -8.61 11.60 10.42
N GLY A 67 -9.12 10.82 11.36
CA GLY A 67 -10.21 9.90 11.10
C GLY A 67 -11.58 10.59 10.99
N ASP A 68 -12.54 9.81 10.55
CA ASP A 68 -13.95 10.17 10.45
C ASP A 68 -14.67 10.16 11.81
N GLU A 69 -14.12 9.46 12.77
CA GLU A 69 -14.60 9.36 14.14
C GLU A 69 -13.48 9.66 15.13
N LYS A 70 -13.90 9.96 16.34
CA LYS A 70 -12.97 10.14 17.47
C LYS A 70 -12.08 8.91 17.65
N ASN A 71 -10.81 9.11 17.95
CA ASN A 71 -9.80 8.07 18.11
C ASN A 71 -9.51 7.25 16.82
N THR A 72 -9.89 7.71 15.65
CA THR A 72 -9.58 7.03 14.40
C THR A 72 -8.56 7.79 13.58
N VAL A 73 -7.87 7.05 12.72
CA VAL A 73 -6.93 7.59 11.75
C VAL A 73 -7.06 6.81 10.45
N PHE A 74 -6.99 7.51 9.33
CA PHE A 74 -6.75 6.88 8.04
C PHE A 74 -5.26 6.92 7.73
N TYR A 75 -4.78 5.90 7.03
CA TYR A 75 -3.46 5.94 6.43
C TYR A 75 -3.46 5.27 5.07
N VAL A 76 -2.65 5.78 4.16
CA VAL A 76 -2.40 5.19 2.85
C VAL A 76 -0.95 4.74 2.79
N ASP A 77 -0.75 3.53 2.28
CA ASP A 77 0.57 3.02 1.90
C ASP A 77 0.50 2.37 0.50
N GLN A 78 1.59 1.78 0.04
CA GLN A 78 1.66 1.14 -1.27
C GLN A 78 0.79 -0.12 -1.40
N THR A 79 0.12 -0.56 -0.35
CA THR A 79 -0.79 -1.73 -0.37
C THR A 79 -2.26 -1.33 -0.35
N GLY A 80 -2.58 -0.08 0.02
CA GLY A 80 -3.95 0.40 0.03
C GLY A 80 -4.19 1.59 0.97
N LEU A 81 -5.47 1.89 1.18
CA LEU A 81 -5.95 2.84 2.18
C LEU A 81 -6.61 2.08 3.31
N TYR A 82 -6.27 2.46 4.52
CA TYR A 82 -6.68 1.77 5.74
C TYR A 82 -7.27 2.74 6.76
N ARG A 83 -8.15 2.22 7.60
CA ARG A 83 -8.71 2.89 8.77
C ARG A 83 -8.32 2.13 10.03
N TYR A 84 -7.92 2.85 11.06
CA TYR A 84 -7.56 2.28 12.34
C TYR A 84 -8.19 3.07 13.49
N ALA A 85 -8.78 2.37 14.45
CA ALA A 85 -9.25 2.95 15.72
C ALA A 85 -8.22 2.65 16.82
N PHE A 86 -7.69 3.69 17.47
CA PHE A 86 -6.71 3.53 18.55
C PHE A 86 -7.29 2.70 19.70
N GLY A 87 -6.51 1.74 20.17
CA GLY A 87 -6.94 0.74 21.16
C GLY A 87 -7.61 -0.50 20.56
N GLY A 88 -7.89 -0.49 19.25
CA GLY A 88 -8.40 -1.65 18.51
C GLY A 88 -7.29 -2.61 18.07
N ASN A 89 -7.71 -3.83 17.72
CA ASN A 89 -6.82 -4.86 17.18
C ASN A 89 -7.05 -5.11 15.68
N VAL A 90 -8.00 -4.41 15.09
CA VAL A 90 -8.39 -4.58 13.68
C VAL A 90 -7.96 -3.36 12.90
N ILE A 91 -7.35 -3.60 11.75
CA ILE A 91 -7.07 -2.60 10.73
C ILE A 91 -8.04 -2.87 9.58
N GLU A 92 -8.90 -1.92 9.31
CA GLU A 92 -9.89 -2.00 8.24
C GLU A 92 -9.26 -1.54 6.93
N GLN A 93 -9.30 -2.38 5.91
CA GLN A 93 -8.89 -1.98 4.56
C GLN A 93 -10.06 -1.28 3.87
N VAL A 94 -9.92 0.02 3.63
CA VAL A 94 -10.94 0.86 2.98
C VAL A 94 -10.81 0.77 1.46
N ILE A 95 -9.58 0.74 0.96
CA ILE A 95 -9.29 0.59 -0.47
C ILE A 95 -8.19 -0.46 -0.61
N ASP A 96 -8.48 -1.50 -1.38
CA ASP A 96 -7.47 -2.47 -1.79
C ASP A 96 -6.63 -1.86 -2.92
N GLY A 97 -5.35 -1.62 -2.63
CA GLY A 97 -4.43 -1.04 -3.59
C GLY A 97 -4.16 -1.93 -4.79
N SER A 98 -4.31 -3.25 -4.65
CA SER A 98 -4.10 -4.21 -5.76
C SER A 98 -5.15 -4.05 -6.87
N LEU A 99 -6.34 -3.55 -6.53
CA LEU A 99 -7.44 -3.31 -7.46
C LEU A 99 -7.39 -1.93 -8.13
N ASN A 100 -6.40 -1.12 -7.79
CA ASN A 100 -6.30 0.25 -8.30
C ASN A 100 -4.84 0.75 -8.39
N SER A 101 -4.65 2.04 -8.69
CA SER A 101 -3.32 2.59 -8.91
C SER A 101 -2.47 2.82 -7.66
N ILE A 102 -2.98 2.59 -6.45
CA ILE A 102 -2.24 2.82 -5.20
C ILE A 102 -1.02 1.90 -5.10
N SER A 103 -1.16 0.62 -5.45
CA SER A 103 -0.09 -0.39 -5.36
C SER A 103 1.00 -0.29 -6.43
N SER A 104 1.05 0.78 -7.21
CA SER A 104 2.11 0.95 -8.20
C SER A 104 3.44 1.25 -7.53
N SER A 105 4.45 0.40 -7.75
CA SER A 105 5.81 0.52 -7.18
C SER A 105 6.58 1.78 -7.58
N ASN A 106 6.14 2.47 -8.64
CA ASN A 106 6.78 3.70 -9.14
C ASN A 106 6.09 4.96 -8.64
N LYS A 107 5.38 4.89 -7.53
CA LYS A 107 4.66 6.02 -6.95
C LYS A 107 5.06 6.28 -5.52
N ALA A 108 4.96 7.55 -5.16
CA ALA A 108 4.97 8.02 -3.80
C ALA A 108 3.78 8.94 -3.57
N PHE A 109 3.45 9.18 -2.32
CA PHE A 109 2.36 10.07 -1.91
C PHE A 109 2.94 11.39 -1.38
N ASN A 110 2.23 12.49 -1.58
CA ASN A 110 2.65 13.79 -1.04
C ASN A 110 1.57 14.47 -0.19
N CYS A 111 0.31 14.16 -0.40
CA CYS A 111 -0.79 14.67 0.42
C CYS A 111 -1.99 13.74 0.36
N MET A 112 -2.84 13.82 1.38
CA MET A 112 -4.12 13.12 1.45
C MET A 112 -5.14 14.02 2.16
N ALA A 113 -6.37 14.02 1.67
CA ALA A 113 -7.51 14.69 2.28
C ALA A 113 -8.77 13.86 2.07
N MET A 114 -9.77 14.09 2.89
CA MET A 114 -11.12 13.52 2.75
C MET A 114 -12.13 14.66 2.85
N ASP A 115 -13.14 14.65 1.99
CA ASP A 115 -14.24 15.61 2.08
C ASP A 115 -15.38 15.10 2.99
N SER A 116 -16.39 15.93 3.18
CA SER A 116 -17.55 15.59 4.03
C SER A 116 -18.45 14.48 3.45
N GLU A 117 -18.26 14.11 2.19
CA GLU A 117 -18.97 13.00 1.54
C GLU A 117 -18.17 11.67 1.63
N GLY A 118 -17.00 11.68 2.26
CA GLY A 118 -16.12 10.51 2.39
C GLY A 118 -15.33 10.21 1.12
N VAL A 119 -15.17 11.18 0.21
CA VAL A 119 -14.29 11.03 -0.95
C VAL A 119 -12.86 11.34 -0.54
N PHE A 120 -11.97 10.40 -0.76
CA PHE A 120 -10.54 10.59 -0.52
C PHE A 120 -9.87 11.21 -1.76
N TYR A 121 -9.00 12.18 -1.52
CA TYR A 121 -8.14 12.82 -2.50
C TYR A 121 -6.70 12.54 -2.12
N ILE A 122 -5.96 11.86 -3.00
CA ILE A 122 -4.57 11.48 -2.77
C ILE A 122 -3.69 12.12 -3.85
N GLY A 123 -2.72 12.90 -3.42
CA GLY A 123 -1.67 13.43 -4.28
C GLY A 123 -0.60 12.36 -4.48
N GLU A 124 -0.42 11.93 -5.72
CA GLU A 124 0.55 10.92 -6.14
C GLU A 124 1.66 11.56 -6.97
N ILE A 125 2.87 11.08 -6.80
CA ILE A 125 4.01 11.38 -7.67
C ILE A 125 4.37 10.09 -8.41
N ASP A 126 4.33 10.15 -9.73
CA ASP A 126 4.63 9.01 -10.61
C ASP A 126 6.04 9.18 -11.22
N TYR A 127 6.91 8.23 -10.93
CA TYR A 127 8.31 8.19 -11.40
C TYR A 127 8.50 7.32 -12.65
N SER A 128 7.44 6.71 -13.17
CA SER A 128 7.54 5.72 -14.27
C SER A 128 8.09 6.29 -15.59
N SER A 129 7.89 7.59 -15.82
CA SER A 129 8.35 8.28 -17.03
C SER A 129 9.76 8.88 -16.93
N GLY A 130 10.44 8.72 -15.81
CA GLY A 130 11.70 9.44 -15.50
C GLY A 130 11.50 10.93 -15.20
N LEU A 131 10.27 11.42 -15.27
CA LEU A 131 9.86 12.77 -14.88
C LEU A 131 8.94 12.62 -13.66
N ASN A 132 9.14 13.45 -12.65
CA ASN A 132 8.29 13.47 -11.46
C ASN A 132 6.94 14.11 -11.82
N CYS A 133 5.97 13.30 -12.22
CA CYS A 133 4.65 13.77 -12.59
C CYS A 133 3.71 13.70 -11.39
N GLY A 134 3.32 14.87 -10.85
CA GLY A 134 2.30 14.96 -9.80
C GLY A 134 0.89 14.75 -10.38
N ARG A 135 0.07 13.94 -9.69
CA ARG A 135 -1.35 13.74 -10.00
C ARG A 135 -2.17 13.84 -8.73
N LEU A 136 -3.38 14.36 -8.85
CA LEU A 136 -4.40 14.25 -7.80
C LEU A 136 -5.42 13.20 -8.24
N VAL A 137 -5.61 12.18 -7.41
CA VAL A 137 -6.54 11.08 -7.67
C VAL A 137 -7.61 11.09 -6.59
N SER A 138 -8.87 10.94 -6.98
CA SER A 138 -9.98 10.80 -6.04
C SER A 138 -10.50 9.37 -6.00
N TYR A 139 -10.84 8.91 -4.79
CA TYR A 139 -11.43 7.61 -4.52
C TYR A 139 -12.77 7.83 -3.84
N LYS A 140 -13.83 7.39 -4.49
CA LYS A 140 -15.20 7.46 -3.97
C LYS A 140 -15.76 6.06 -3.80
N TYR A 141 -16.42 5.80 -2.67
CA TYR A 141 -17.16 4.55 -2.48
C TYR A 141 -18.26 4.40 -3.55
N SER A 142 -18.35 3.21 -4.12
CA SER A 142 -19.41 2.83 -5.05
C SER A 142 -19.97 1.47 -4.65
N ALA A 143 -21.26 1.44 -4.35
CA ALA A 143 -21.97 0.19 -4.05
C ALA A 143 -22.08 -0.75 -5.27
N ASP A 144 -21.93 -0.17 -6.47
CA ASP A 144 -22.03 -0.89 -7.74
C ASP A 144 -20.69 -1.49 -8.21
N THR A 145 -19.60 -1.16 -7.50
CA THR A 145 -18.27 -1.74 -7.80
C THR A 145 -18.14 -3.08 -7.07
N PRO A 146 -17.96 -4.20 -7.81
CA PRO A 146 -17.77 -5.51 -7.19
C PRO A 146 -16.58 -5.50 -6.24
N THR A 147 -16.78 -5.97 -5.00
CA THR A 147 -15.71 -6.19 -4.02
C THR A 147 -14.96 -7.50 -4.28
N VAL A 148 -15.59 -8.41 -5.00
CA VAL A 148 -15.00 -9.67 -5.47
C VAL A 148 -15.25 -9.73 -6.97
N PRO A 149 -14.23 -9.75 -7.80
CA PRO A 149 -14.36 -9.89 -9.24
C PRO A 149 -14.99 -11.25 -9.62
N ASP A 150 -15.79 -11.27 -10.68
CA ASP A 150 -16.45 -12.49 -11.17
C ASP A 150 -15.45 -13.49 -11.79
N THR A 151 -14.29 -13.01 -12.21
CA THR A 151 -13.26 -13.81 -12.87
C THR A 151 -11.90 -13.48 -12.30
N GLU A 152 -11.14 -14.51 -12.00
CA GLU A 152 -9.73 -14.39 -11.59
C GLU A 152 -8.83 -14.94 -12.70
N LEU A 153 -7.79 -14.19 -13.06
CA LEU A 153 -6.72 -14.59 -13.97
C LEU A 153 -5.37 -14.45 -13.29
N THR A 154 -4.50 -15.40 -13.49
CA THR A 154 -3.14 -15.40 -12.95
C THR A 154 -2.13 -15.17 -14.06
N ILE A 155 -1.29 -14.14 -13.90
CA ILE A 155 -0.08 -13.93 -14.71
C ILE A 155 1.11 -14.44 -13.91
N TYR A 156 1.96 -15.22 -14.53
CA TYR A 156 3.26 -15.57 -13.97
C TYR A 156 4.37 -14.84 -14.73
N SER A 157 5.26 -14.20 -13.98
CA SER A 157 6.53 -13.67 -14.48
C SER A 157 7.68 -14.35 -13.75
N LEU A 158 8.72 -14.75 -14.47
CA LEU A 158 9.87 -15.40 -13.84
C LEU A 158 10.64 -14.44 -12.94
N GLU A 159 10.77 -13.19 -13.37
CA GLU A 159 11.45 -12.13 -12.63
C GLU A 159 10.51 -10.98 -12.31
N GLU A 160 10.82 -10.24 -11.28
CA GLU A 160 10.07 -9.03 -10.94
C GLU A 160 10.28 -7.96 -12.01
N ASN A 161 9.18 -7.44 -12.56
CA ASN A 161 9.20 -6.43 -13.61
C ASN A 161 8.18 -5.33 -13.34
N SER A 162 8.65 -4.12 -13.16
CA SER A 162 7.80 -2.95 -12.88
C SER A 162 6.84 -2.63 -14.03
N GLY A 163 7.23 -2.91 -15.28
CA GLY A 163 6.36 -2.73 -16.45
C GLY A 163 5.18 -3.69 -16.45
N ILE A 164 5.39 -4.94 -16.02
CA ILE A 164 4.32 -5.94 -15.87
C ILE A 164 3.36 -5.51 -14.75
N ARG A 165 3.88 -5.09 -13.59
CA ARG A 165 3.03 -4.55 -12.50
C ARG A 165 2.17 -3.38 -12.97
N GLN A 166 2.76 -2.46 -13.72
CA GLN A 166 2.02 -1.32 -14.27
C GLN A 166 0.94 -1.78 -15.26
N ALA A 167 1.24 -2.76 -16.12
CA ALA A 167 0.27 -3.33 -17.05
C ALA A 167 -0.91 -4.00 -16.32
N VAL A 168 -0.64 -4.73 -15.22
CA VAL A 168 -1.67 -5.32 -14.35
C VAL A 168 -2.59 -4.24 -13.78
N VAL A 169 -2.03 -3.16 -13.22
CA VAL A 169 -2.81 -2.04 -12.68
C VAL A 169 -3.67 -1.36 -13.77
N MET A 170 -3.10 -1.16 -14.96
CA MET A 170 -3.85 -0.58 -16.09
C MET A 170 -4.97 -1.50 -16.58
N PHE A 171 -4.72 -2.81 -16.62
CA PHE A 171 -5.70 -3.82 -16.96
C PHE A 171 -6.85 -3.81 -15.94
N GLN A 172 -6.52 -3.89 -14.64
CA GLN A 172 -7.49 -3.91 -13.55
C GLN A 172 -8.40 -2.67 -13.57
N LYS A 173 -7.82 -1.49 -13.84
CA LYS A 173 -8.60 -0.25 -14.00
C LYS A 173 -9.57 -0.29 -15.17
N LYS A 174 -9.20 -0.96 -16.27
CA LYS A 174 -10.00 -1.05 -17.49
C LYS A 174 -11.06 -2.14 -17.40
N TYR A 175 -10.78 -3.21 -16.67
CA TYR A 175 -11.62 -4.39 -16.52
C TYR A 175 -11.80 -4.73 -15.04
N PRO A 176 -12.61 -3.95 -14.29
CA PRO A 176 -12.75 -4.13 -12.84
C PRO A 176 -13.41 -5.45 -12.43
N ASP A 177 -14.14 -6.09 -13.35
CA ASP A 177 -14.80 -7.39 -13.13
C ASP A 177 -13.85 -8.59 -13.22
N ILE A 178 -12.59 -8.37 -13.63
CA ILE A 178 -11.57 -9.40 -13.76
C ILE A 178 -10.43 -9.12 -12.79
N TYR A 179 -10.23 -9.99 -11.81
CA TYR A 179 -9.09 -9.88 -10.91
C TYR A 179 -7.84 -10.50 -11.54
N LEU A 180 -6.79 -9.71 -11.70
CA LEU A 180 -5.55 -10.13 -12.32
C LEU A 180 -4.44 -10.21 -11.28
N THR A 181 -4.09 -11.43 -10.86
CA THR A 181 -3.02 -11.71 -9.90
C THR A 181 -1.67 -11.85 -10.61
N LEU A 182 -0.64 -11.17 -10.13
CA LEU A 182 0.73 -11.34 -10.63
C LEU A 182 1.54 -12.19 -9.65
N GLU A 183 1.95 -13.35 -10.10
CA GLU A 183 2.89 -14.24 -9.44
C GLU A 183 4.29 -14.04 -9.98
N THR A 184 5.29 -13.96 -9.10
CA THR A 184 6.69 -13.79 -9.47
C THR A 184 7.51 -14.98 -8.97
N GLY A 185 8.14 -15.70 -9.88
CA GLY A 185 8.94 -16.87 -9.56
C GLY A 185 10.19 -16.58 -8.74
N MET A 186 10.84 -15.45 -9.01
CA MET A 186 12.02 -14.97 -8.27
C MET A 186 11.75 -13.59 -7.67
N SER A 187 11.25 -13.55 -6.45
CA SER A 187 11.17 -12.31 -5.66
C SER A 187 12.52 -12.10 -4.96
N GLY A 188 13.30 -11.13 -5.38
CA GLY A 188 14.72 -10.86 -5.13
C GLY A 188 15.35 -11.10 -3.75
N ASN A 189 14.60 -11.52 -2.75
CA ASN A 189 15.06 -11.73 -1.37
C ASN A 189 15.02 -13.18 -0.88
N ALA A 190 14.58 -14.15 -1.67
CA ALA A 190 14.25 -15.49 -1.13
C ALA A 190 15.28 -16.59 -1.42
N GLY A 191 16.40 -16.28 -2.09
CA GLY A 191 17.39 -17.30 -2.46
C GLY A 191 16.88 -18.35 -3.45
N VAL A 192 15.72 -18.14 -4.06
CA VAL A 192 15.14 -19.02 -5.09
C VAL A 192 15.90 -18.84 -6.39
N THR A 193 16.46 -19.94 -6.93
CA THR A 193 17.15 -19.86 -8.21
C THR A 193 16.15 -19.93 -9.38
N ARG A 194 16.57 -19.45 -10.57
CA ARG A 194 15.80 -19.59 -11.81
C ARG A 194 15.37 -21.05 -12.07
N THR A 195 16.28 -21.99 -11.78
CA THR A 195 16.00 -23.42 -11.95
C THR A 195 14.91 -23.91 -11.00
N ASP A 196 14.90 -23.43 -9.76
CA ASP A 196 13.91 -23.82 -8.76
C ASP A 196 12.54 -23.21 -9.10
N ALA A 197 12.49 -21.94 -9.50
CA ALA A 197 11.27 -21.29 -9.96
C ALA A 197 10.64 -22.00 -11.14
N LEU A 198 11.44 -22.37 -12.16
CA LEU A 198 10.96 -23.12 -13.33
C LEU A 198 10.50 -24.55 -12.99
N LYS A 199 11.16 -25.23 -12.03
CA LYS A 199 10.70 -26.56 -11.56
C LYS A 199 9.35 -26.45 -10.85
N THR A 200 9.17 -25.44 -9.99
CA THR A 200 7.89 -25.21 -9.32
C THR A 200 6.80 -24.94 -10.34
N LEU A 201 7.02 -24.01 -11.26
CA LEU A 201 6.08 -23.68 -12.33
C LEU A 201 5.68 -24.91 -13.15
N ASN A 202 6.66 -25.73 -13.58
CA ASN A 202 6.37 -26.95 -14.32
C ASN A 202 5.53 -27.96 -13.51
N THR A 203 5.80 -28.05 -12.20
CA THR A 203 5.02 -28.93 -11.32
C THR A 203 3.58 -28.45 -11.20
N GLU A 204 3.35 -27.15 -11.08
CA GLU A 204 2.02 -26.55 -11.02
C GLU A 204 1.25 -26.72 -12.33
N ILE A 205 1.90 -26.50 -13.48
CA ILE A 205 1.31 -26.75 -14.80
C ILE A 205 0.90 -28.22 -14.97
N MET A 206 1.79 -29.14 -14.58
CA MET A 206 1.48 -30.60 -14.66
C MET A 206 0.35 -31.01 -13.70
N ALA A 207 0.18 -30.30 -12.60
CA ALA A 207 -0.91 -30.52 -11.65
C ALA A 207 -2.24 -29.85 -12.09
N GLY A 208 -2.26 -29.16 -13.23
CA GLY A 208 -3.44 -28.42 -13.71
C GLY A 208 -3.70 -27.14 -12.91
N LYS A 209 -2.68 -26.61 -12.23
CA LYS A 209 -2.72 -25.38 -11.41
C LYS A 209 -1.81 -24.30 -11.97
N GLY A 210 -1.42 -24.41 -13.21
CA GLY A 210 -0.57 -23.39 -13.84
C GLY A 210 -1.31 -22.06 -14.03
N PRO A 211 -0.56 -20.96 -14.20
CA PRO A 211 -1.12 -19.65 -14.46
C PRO A 211 -1.79 -19.58 -15.85
N ASP A 212 -2.71 -18.63 -16.00
CA ASP A 212 -3.41 -18.41 -17.28
C ASP A 212 -2.51 -17.73 -18.32
N ILE A 213 -1.57 -16.89 -17.86
CA ILE A 213 -0.65 -16.14 -18.71
C ILE A 213 0.78 -16.34 -18.21
N LEU A 214 1.67 -16.72 -19.12
CA LEU A 214 3.09 -16.88 -18.84
C LEU A 214 3.90 -15.79 -19.54
N ILE A 215 4.76 -15.12 -18.78
CA ILE A 215 5.78 -14.20 -19.29
C ILE A 215 7.13 -14.82 -18.96
N LEU A 216 7.77 -15.37 -19.98
CA LEU A 216 9.09 -16.01 -19.89
C LEU A 216 10.04 -15.21 -20.77
N ASP A 217 11.08 -14.63 -20.16
CA ASP A 217 12.18 -13.95 -20.86
C ASP A 217 13.27 -14.93 -21.29
#